data_a273d28fe13ac565a99bb36536554f34
#
_entry.id   a273d28fe13ac565a99bb36536554f34
#
_cell.length_a   1.000
_cell.length_b   1.000
_cell.length_c   1.000
_cell.angle_alpha   90.00
_cell.angle_beta   90.00
_cell.angle_gamma   90.00
#
_symmetry.space_group_name_H-M   'P 1'
#
loop_
_entity.id
_entity.type
_entity.pdbx_description
1 polymer ?
#
loop_
_entity_poly.entity_id
_entity_poly.type
_entity_poly.pdbx_seq_one_letter_code
_entity_poly.pdbx_strand_id
1 'polypeptide(L)'
;LFILIFHISHVNADEIYNLIKIPNLEIYKLKNDNNIRYLNAKGNFNIGINKNITCNKTNKKNLNTKFQIIEKNLNRYNSNFLNKIKLKYVVFCENLFISEINTGGIPDNKNRTLILDINFNEKYFERMIHHEVFHMIQNSHIKYFNEEKFSSFNQTSFNYADCSTCSDRLNLDLYENTNGFLTEY
;
A
#
# COMPACT_ATOMS: atom_id res chain seq x y z
N LEU A 1 19.31 32.81 -35.40
CA LEU A 1 19.59 31.47 -34.91
C LEU A 1 18.85 31.24 -33.58
N PHE A 2 17.65 30.67 -33.61
CA PHE A 2 16.90 30.32 -32.39
C PHE A 2 17.40 29.01 -31.84
N ILE A 3 18.05 29.04 -30.68
CA ILE A 3 18.41 27.82 -29.95
C ILE A 3 17.18 27.39 -29.15
N LEU A 4 16.49 26.36 -29.61
CA LEU A 4 15.45 25.65 -28.86
C LEU A 4 16.14 24.83 -27.75
N ILE A 5 16.13 25.35 -26.52
CA ILE A 5 16.55 24.61 -25.35
C ILE A 5 15.43 23.63 -25.00
N PHE A 6 15.58 22.38 -25.41
CA PHE A 6 14.76 21.30 -24.90
C PHE A 6 15.08 21.09 -23.42
N HIS A 7 14.20 21.55 -22.55
CA HIS A 7 14.21 21.09 -21.16
C HIS A 7 13.80 19.61 -21.16
N ILE A 8 14.79 18.73 -21.27
CA ILE A 8 14.59 17.31 -20.97
C ILE A 8 14.39 17.25 -19.45
N SER A 9 13.17 17.12 -19.01
CA SER A 9 12.87 16.74 -17.64
C SER A 9 13.56 15.40 -17.38
N HIS A 10 14.67 15.42 -16.66
CA HIS A 10 15.30 14.23 -16.14
C HIS A 10 14.27 13.53 -15.23
N VAL A 11 13.47 12.66 -15.82
CA VAL A 11 12.74 11.65 -15.06
C VAL A 11 13.83 10.85 -14.37
N ASN A 12 13.84 10.87 -13.04
CA ASN A 12 14.82 10.14 -12.24
C ASN A 12 14.81 8.65 -12.63
N ALA A 13 15.62 8.29 -13.59
CA ALA A 13 15.81 6.92 -14.06
C ALA A 13 16.31 6.03 -12.92
N ASP A 14 17.01 6.60 -11.95
CA ASP A 14 17.61 5.89 -10.81
C ASP A 14 16.59 5.20 -9.91
N GLU A 15 15.42 5.80 -9.66
CA GLU A 15 14.41 5.18 -8.79
C GLU A 15 13.71 3.98 -9.45
N ILE A 16 13.39 4.07 -10.74
CA ILE A 16 12.84 2.92 -11.50
C ILE A 16 13.86 1.80 -11.57
N TYR A 17 15.10 2.17 -11.81
CA TYR A 17 16.21 1.24 -11.93
C TYR A 17 16.47 0.48 -10.62
N ASN A 18 16.30 1.12 -9.49
CA ASN A 18 16.46 0.47 -8.18
C ASN A 18 15.37 -0.57 -7.90
N LEU A 19 14.11 -0.29 -8.26
CA LEU A 19 13.03 -1.28 -8.08
C LEU A 19 13.10 -2.44 -9.09
N ILE A 20 13.48 -2.17 -10.33
CA ILE A 20 13.69 -3.22 -11.36
C ILE A 20 14.87 -4.12 -11.00
N LYS A 21 15.86 -3.60 -10.27
CA LYS A 21 17.00 -4.37 -9.76
C LYS A 21 16.66 -5.29 -8.60
N ILE A 22 15.52 -5.11 -7.95
CA ILE A 22 15.10 -6.03 -6.90
C ILE A 22 14.81 -7.38 -7.56
N PRO A 23 15.51 -8.45 -7.17
CA PRO A 23 15.26 -9.77 -7.70
C PRO A 23 13.78 -10.13 -7.54
N ASN A 24 13.24 -10.85 -8.52
CA ASN A 24 11.87 -11.34 -8.53
C ASN A 24 10.77 -10.27 -8.69
N LEU A 25 11.08 -9.04 -9.09
CA LEU A 25 10.09 -8.08 -9.55
C LEU A 25 10.13 -7.92 -11.07
N GLU A 26 8.96 -7.76 -11.67
CA GLU A 26 8.81 -7.41 -13.09
C GLU A 26 7.79 -6.28 -13.27
N ILE A 27 7.95 -5.53 -14.34
CA ILE A 27 7.02 -4.48 -14.69
C ILE A 27 5.71 -5.13 -15.16
N TYR A 28 4.59 -4.73 -14.54
CA TYR A 28 3.25 -5.08 -14.99
C TYR A 28 2.64 -3.97 -15.86
N LYS A 29 2.65 -2.72 -15.37
CA LYS A 29 2.14 -1.56 -16.10
C LYS A 29 2.90 -0.29 -15.72
N LEU A 30 3.42 0.43 -16.70
CA LEU A 30 4.22 1.64 -16.48
C LEU A 30 3.43 2.94 -16.59
N LYS A 31 2.36 2.95 -17.38
CA LYS A 31 1.59 4.15 -17.65
C LYS A 31 0.15 3.98 -17.20
N ASN A 32 -0.34 4.95 -16.46
CA ASN A 32 -1.74 5.13 -16.12
C ASN A 32 -1.99 6.61 -15.81
N ASP A 33 -3.26 6.97 -15.61
CA ASP A 33 -3.70 8.35 -15.37
C ASP A 33 -3.16 8.93 -14.06
N ASN A 34 -2.81 8.08 -13.10
CA ASN A 34 -2.34 8.47 -11.77
C ASN A 34 -0.83 8.53 -11.63
N ASN A 35 -0.06 8.27 -12.68
CA ASN A 35 1.40 8.16 -12.64
C ASN A 35 1.95 7.07 -11.72
N ILE A 36 1.12 6.12 -11.30
CA ILE A 36 1.56 4.94 -10.56
C ILE A 36 2.18 3.93 -11.51
N ARG A 37 3.25 3.30 -11.08
CA ARG A 37 3.87 2.17 -11.78
C ARG A 37 3.57 0.90 -11.04
N TYR A 38 3.07 -0.08 -11.78
CA TYR A 38 2.68 -1.37 -11.22
C TYR A 38 3.72 -2.43 -11.52
N LEU A 39 4.11 -3.15 -10.50
CA LEU A 39 5.08 -4.22 -10.53
C LEU A 39 4.42 -5.51 -10.04
N ASN A 40 4.92 -6.63 -10.53
CA ASN A 40 4.44 -7.95 -10.19
C ASN A 40 5.56 -8.80 -9.60
N ALA A 41 5.27 -9.52 -8.53
CA ALA A 41 6.19 -10.49 -7.96
C ALA A 41 6.27 -11.77 -8.81
N LYS A 42 7.48 -12.22 -9.11
CA LYS A 42 7.79 -13.53 -9.71
C LYS A 42 8.24 -14.57 -8.69
N GLY A 43 8.42 -14.19 -7.47
CA GLY A 43 8.86 -14.99 -6.35
C GLY A 43 9.09 -14.11 -5.14
N ASN A 44 9.62 -14.67 -4.07
CA ASN A 44 9.96 -13.91 -2.88
C ASN A 44 10.93 -12.77 -3.20
N PHE A 45 10.68 -11.63 -2.61
CA PHE A 45 11.55 -10.47 -2.72
C PHE A 45 11.60 -9.74 -1.38
N ASN A 46 12.70 -9.03 -1.16
CA ASN A 46 12.87 -8.18 0.02
C ASN A 46 12.83 -6.71 -0.42
N ILE A 47 11.91 -5.95 0.12
CA ILE A 47 11.88 -4.50 -0.01
C ILE A 47 12.03 -3.87 1.38
N GLY A 48 12.98 -3.07 1.49
CA GLY A 48 13.34 -1.91 2.30
C GLY A 48 12.96 -1.77 3.76
N ILE A 49 11.84 -2.26 4.24
CA ILE A 49 11.42 -1.96 5.61
C ILE A 49 11.83 -3.06 6.57
N ASN A 50 11.70 -4.29 6.15
CA ASN A 50 11.98 -5.43 7.03
C ASN A 50 12.50 -6.60 6.21
N LYS A 51 13.53 -7.26 6.69
CA LYS A 51 14.10 -8.45 6.04
C LYS A 51 13.15 -9.67 6.09
N ASN A 52 12.06 -9.57 6.82
CA ASN A 52 11.13 -10.66 7.07
C ASN A 52 9.84 -10.59 6.24
N ILE A 53 9.84 -9.83 5.15
CA ILE A 53 8.72 -9.82 4.21
C ILE A 53 8.86 -11.02 3.27
N THR A 54 7.84 -11.84 3.19
CA THR A 54 7.74 -12.89 2.19
C THR A 54 6.52 -12.65 1.30
N CYS A 55 6.68 -12.93 0.01
CA CYS A 55 5.66 -12.65 -0.97
C CYS A 55 5.84 -13.58 -2.18
N ASN A 56 4.83 -14.33 -2.51
CA ASN A 56 4.88 -15.32 -3.57
C ASN A 56 4.60 -14.72 -4.95
N LYS A 57 4.98 -15.46 -5.97
CA LYS A 57 4.62 -15.17 -7.36
C LYS A 57 3.12 -15.09 -7.54
N THR A 58 2.66 -14.09 -8.29
CA THR A 58 1.24 -13.96 -8.63
C THR A 58 0.80 -14.91 -9.74
N ASN A 59 -0.43 -15.37 -9.63
CA ASN A 59 -1.14 -16.04 -10.72
C ASN A 59 -1.69 -14.99 -11.69
N LYS A 60 -1.37 -15.11 -13.00
CA LYS A 60 -1.78 -14.13 -14.02
C LYS A 60 -3.28 -13.90 -14.10
N LYS A 61 -4.09 -14.95 -13.94
CA LYS A 61 -5.56 -14.84 -14.00
C LYS A 61 -6.08 -14.02 -12.83
N ASN A 62 -5.62 -14.32 -11.63
CA ASN A 62 -5.99 -13.61 -10.41
C ASN A 62 -5.51 -12.15 -10.47
N LEU A 63 -4.26 -11.95 -10.88
CA LEU A 63 -3.68 -10.61 -11.03
C LEU A 63 -4.51 -9.70 -11.92
N ASN A 64 -4.95 -10.17 -13.11
CA ASN A 64 -5.73 -9.35 -14.03
C ASN A 64 -7.07 -8.88 -13.41
N THR A 65 -7.75 -9.77 -12.68
CA THR A 65 -9.01 -9.43 -12.01
C THR A 65 -8.78 -8.42 -10.89
N LYS A 66 -7.83 -8.70 -10.02
CA LYS A 66 -7.53 -7.83 -8.87
C LYS A 66 -6.91 -6.49 -9.27
N PHE A 67 -6.13 -6.45 -10.34
CA PHE A 67 -5.59 -5.23 -10.89
C PHE A 67 -6.69 -4.20 -11.23
N GLN A 68 -7.78 -4.64 -11.86
CA GLN A 68 -8.89 -3.75 -12.20
C GLN A 68 -9.51 -3.11 -10.93
N ILE A 69 -9.65 -3.88 -9.87
CA ILE A 69 -10.16 -3.38 -8.59
C ILE A 69 -9.18 -2.37 -7.99
N ILE A 70 -7.89 -2.70 -7.96
CA ILE A 70 -6.84 -1.84 -7.40
C ILE A 70 -6.75 -0.53 -8.18
N GLU A 71 -6.67 -0.61 -9.51
CA GLU A 71 -6.60 0.57 -10.38
C GLU A 71 -7.83 1.47 -10.20
N LYS A 72 -9.04 0.89 -10.20
CA LYS A 72 -10.29 1.62 -9.95
C LYS A 72 -10.27 2.37 -8.61
N ASN A 73 -9.80 1.72 -7.55
CA ASN A 73 -9.76 2.34 -6.22
C ASN A 73 -8.68 3.42 -6.11
N LEU A 74 -7.50 3.19 -6.68
CA LEU A 74 -6.44 4.19 -6.70
C LEU A 74 -6.75 5.37 -7.62
N ASN A 75 -7.56 5.17 -8.66
CA ASN A 75 -8.04 6.24 -9.54
C ASN A 75 -9.06 7.20 -8.87
N ARG A 76 -9.55 6.87 -7.68
CA ARG A 76 -10.32 7.83 -6.85
C ARG A 76 -9.46 8.97 -6.31
N TYR A 77 -8.15 8.78 -6.26
CA TYR A 77 -7.19 9.79 -5.85
C TYR A 77 -6.57 10.43 -7.09
N ASN A 78 -6.54 11.75 -7.12
CA ASN A 78 -5.85 12.43 -8.22
C ASN A 78 -4.32 12.28 -8.12
N SER A 79 -3.63 12.42 -9.25
CA SER A 79 -2.18 12.25 -9.33
C SER A 79 -1.39 13.20 -8.41
N ASN A 80 -1.87 14.43 -8.21
CA ASN A 80 -1.23 15.39 -7.30
C ASN A 80 -1.30 14.91 -5.85
N PHE A 81 -2.44 14.36 -5.43
CA PHE A 81 -2.59 13.80 -4.09
C PHE A 81 -1.66 12.62 -3.88
N LEU A 82 -1.66 11.64 -4.81
CA LEU A 82 -0.79 10.46 -4.72
C LEU A 82 0.69 10.85 -4.68
N ASN A 83 1.06 11.88 -5.42
CA ASN A 83 2.42 12.41 -5.39
C ASN A 83 2.77 13.08 -4.04
N LYS A 84 1.81 13.81 -3.43
CA LYS A 84 1.99 14.41 -2.09
C LYS A 84 2.20 13.37 -1.00
N ILE A 85 1.47 12.26 -1.04
CA ILE A 85 1.68 11.14 -0.11
C ILE A 85 2.85 10.24 -0.52
N LYS A 86 3.57 10.62 -1.58
CA LYS A 86 4.75 9.92 -2.10
C LYS A 86 4.47 8.50 -2.64
N LEU A 87 3.24 8.15 -2.99
CA LEU A 87 2.95 6.88 -3.64
C LEU A 87 3.36 6.93 -5.11
N LYS A 88 4.23 6.03 -5.53
CA LYS A 88 4.76 5.95 -6.89
C LYS A 88 4.68 4.55 -7.49
N TYR A 89 4.80 3.55 -6.65
CA TYR A 89 4.84 2.15 -7.06
C TYR A 89 3.82 1.32 -6.30
N VAL A 90 3.23 0.35 -6.99
CA VAL A 90 2.41 -0.69 -6.37
C VAL A 90 2.97 -2.04 -6.79
N VAL A 91 3.24 -2.89 -5.82
CA VAL A 91 3.74 -4.25 -6.04
C VAL A 91 2.64 -5.24 -5.71
N PHE A 92 2.35 -6.12 -6.65
CA PHE A 92 1.40 -7.22 -6.46
C PHE A 92 2.10 -8.49 -6.08
N CYS A 93 1.59 -9.18 -5.09
CA CYS A 93 2.03 -10.51 -4.72
C CYS A 93 0.89 -11.38 -4.20
N GLU A 94 1.17 -12.63 -3.92
CA GLU A 94 0.26 -13.54 -3.25
C GLU A 94 0.88 -14.02 -1.95
N ASN A 95 0.05 -14.21 -0.92
CA ASN A 95 0.47 -14.67 0.39
C ASN A 95 1.56 -13.76 0.99
N LEU A 96 1.18 -12.51 1.23
CA LEU A 96 2.05 -11.51 1.83
C LEU A 96 2.16 -11.74 3.34
N PHE A 97 3.38 -11.85 3.81
CA PHE A 97 3.69 -11.98 5.24
C PHE A 97 4.74 -10.96 5.66
N ILE A 98 4.61 -10.46 6.87
CA ILE A 98 5.63 -9.70 7.58
C ILE A 98 5.85 -10.36 8.94
N SER A 99 7.09 -10.78 9.23
CA SER A 99 7.43 -11.50 10.47
C SER A 99 6.46 -12.66 10.76
N GLU A 100 6.16 -13.46 9.73
CA GLU A 100 5.26 -14.62 9.81
C GLU A 100 3.75 -14.29 9.95
N ILE A 101 3.38 -13.01 10.02
CA ILE A 101 1.99 -12.55 10.09
C ILE A 101 1.49 -12.29 8.68
N ASN A 102 0.39 -12.94 8.28
CA ASN A 102 -0.28 -12.66 7.01
C ASN A 102 -0.90 -11.26 7.05
N THR A 103 -0.68 -10.47 6.00
CA THR A 103 -1.22 -9.12 5.89
C THR A 103 -1.75 -8.84 4.48
N GLY A 104 -2.74 -7.97 4.36
CA GLY A 104 -3.29 -7.57 3.07
C GLY A 104 -2.41 -6.58 2.32
N GLY A 105 -1.66 -5.75 3.05
CA GLY A 105 -0.80 -4.75 2.45
C GLY A 105 0.34 -4.30 3.36
N ILE A 106 1.34 -3.68 2.76
CA ILE A 106 2.48 -3.07 3.46
C ILE A 106 2.83 -1.76 2.76
N PRO A 107 2.77 -0.61 3.46
CA PRO A 107 3.23 0.66 2.94
C PRO A 107 4.75 0.80 3.16
N ASP A 108 5.53 0.71 2.10
CA ASP A 108 6.97 1.03 2.13
C ASP A 108 7.20 2.50 1.78
N ASN A 109 7.15 3.34 2.78
CA ASN A 109 7.31 4.79 2.63
C ASN A 109 8.69 5.19 2.10
N LYS A 110 9.74 4.44 2.45
CA LYS A 110 11.11 4.70 2.00
C LYS A 110 11.25 4.53 0.50
N ASN A 111 10.67 3.48 -0.04
CA ASN A 111 10.70 3.18 -1.48
C ASN A 111 9.47 3.71 -2.22
N ARG A 112 8.61 4.48 -1.56
CA ARG A 112 7.41 5.08 -2.16
C ARG A 112 6.48 4.03 -2.77
N THR A 113 6.40 2.86 -2.13
CA THR A 113 5.79 1.65 -2.66
C THR A 113 4.67 1.17 -1.74
N LEU A 114 3.60 0.71 -2.34
CA LEU A 114 2.54 -0.02 -1.67
C LEU A 114 2.60 -1.48 -2.15
N ILE A 115 2.78 -2.41 -1.24
CA ILE A 115 2.80 -3.85 -1.53
C ILE A 115 1.42 -4.39 -1.17
N LEU A 116 0.77 -5.12 -2.07
CA LEU A 116 -0.60 -5.62 -1.89
C LEU A 116 -0.66 -7.13 -2.13
N ASP A 117 -1.27 -7.85 -1.20
CA ASP A 117 -1.63 -9.26 -1.38
C ASP A 117 -2.90 -9.37 -2.21
N ILE A 118 -2.79 -9.84 -3.46
CA ILE A 118 -3.94 -10.01 -4.34
C ILE A 118 -4.86 -11.19 -3.96
N ASN A 119 -4.43 -12.03 -3.02
CA ASN A 119 -5.22 -13.12 -2.45
C ASN A 119 -5.90 -12.74 -1.12
N PHE A 120 -5.70 -11.49 -0.67
CA PHE A 120 -6.35 -11.04 0.55
C PHE A 120 -7.88 -11.18 0.48
N ASN A 121 -8.49 -11.31 1.64
CA ASN A 121 -9.93 -11.55 1.80
C ASN A 121 -10.77 -10.65 0.90
N GLU A 122 -11.60 -11.26 0.04
CA GLU A 122 -12.42 -10.57 -0.97
C GLU A 122 -13.32 -9.49 -0.35
N LYS A 123 -13.98 -9.81 0.76
CA LYS A 123 -14.90 -8.91 1.47
C LYS A 123 -14.23 -7.60 1.89
N TYR A 124 -12.95 -7.65 2.24
CA TYR A 124 -12.21 -6.50 2.77
C TYR A 124 -11.17 -5.92 1.80
N PHE A 125 -11.07 -6.47 0.60
CA PHE A 125 -9.99 -6.14 -0.34
C PHE A 125 -9.95 -4.66 -0.73
N GLU A 126 -11.09 -4.07 -1.11
CA GLU A 126 -11.14 -2.64 -1.45
C GLU A 126 -10.83 -1.76 -0.23
N ARG A 127 -11.35 -2.12 0.94
CA ARG A 127 -11.09 -1.42 2.19
C ARG A 127 -9.61 -1.46 2.57
N MET A 128 -8.96 -2.60 2.41
CA MET A 128 -7.53 -2.76 2.66
C MET A 128 -6.69 -1.81 1.79
N ILE A 129 -7.03 -1.64 0.52
CA ILE A 129 -6.31 -0.70 -0.35
C ILE A 129 -6.33 0.72 0.24
N HIS A 130 -7.50 1.19 0.68
CA HIS A 130 -7.63 2.52 1.27
C HIS A 130 -6.97 2.62 2.65
N HIS A 131 -7.00 1.55 3.44
CA HIS A 131 -6.30 1.47 4.72
C HIS A 131 -4.78 1.67 4.53
N GLU A 132 -4.18 0.98 3.58
CA GLU A 132 -2.74 1.13 3.31
C GLU A 132 -2.38 2.51 2.72
N VAL A 133 -3.25 3.07 1.89
CA VAL A 133 -3.09 4.45 1.42
C VAL A 133 -3.14 5.42 2.60
N PHE A 134 -4.00 5.18 3.59
CA PHE A 134 -4.07 6.01 4.80
C PHE A 134 -2.76 5.98 5.59
N HIS A 135 -2.11 4.85 5.75
CA HIS A 135 -0.79 4.79 6.37
C HIS A 135 0.26 5.63 5.63
N MET A 136 0.19 5.70 4.30
CA MET A 136 1.07 6.60 3.54
C MET A 136 0.73 8.09 3.76
N ILE A 137 -0.56 8.44 3.92
CA ILE A 137 -0.98 9.79 4.30
C ILE A 137 -0.42 10.14 5.68
N GLN A 138 -0.65 9.27 6.66
CA GLN A 138 -0.19 9.46 8.03
C GLN A 138 1.33 9.68 8.09
N ASN A 139 2.09 8.85 7.42
CA ASN A 139 3.55 8.97 7.37
C ASN A 139 4.02 10.26 6.69
N SER A 140 3.44 10.60 5.54
CA SER A 140 3.85 11.79 4.76
C SER A 140 3.45 13.10 5.43
N HIS A 141 2.45 13.09 6.32
CA HIS A 141 1.87 14.24 6.98
C HIS A 141 1.86 14.12 8.50
N ILE A 142 2.78 13.35 9.05
CA ILE A 142 2.82 12.98 10.48
C ILE A 142 2.70 14.19 11.42
N LYS A 143 3.25 15.34 11.05
CA LYS A 143 3.18 16.58 11.84
C LYS A 143 1.76 17.14 12.01
N TYR A 144 0.80 16.71 11.18
CA TYR A 144 -0.60 17.10 11.28
C TYR A 144 -1.48 16.10 12.01
N PHE A 145 -0.95 14.91 12.31
CA PHE A 145 -1.65 13.90 13.07
C PHE A 145 -1.38 14.11 14.56
N ASN A 146 -2.45 14.19 15.32
CA ASN A 146 -2.41 14.24 16.76
C ASN A 146 -3.24 13.07 17.29
N GLU A 147 -2.58 12.01 17.69
CA GLU A 147 -3.22 10.76 18.15
C GLU A 147 -4.08 11.00 19.40
N GLU A 148 -3.59 11.80 20.36
CA GLU A 148 -4.33 12.12 21.56
C GLU A 148 -5.64 12.85 21.25
N LYS A 149 -5.58 13.87 20.38
CA LYS A 149 -6.76 14.57 19.91
C LYS A 149 -7.69 13.66 19.12
N PHE A 150 -7.15 12.78 18.27
CA PHE A 150 -7.94 11.82 17.51
C PHE A 150 -8.65 10.85 18.44
N SER A 151 -7.95 10.29 19.41
CA SER A 151 -8.51 9.39 20.42
C SER A 151 -9.57 10.05 21.29
N SER A 152 -9.47 11.36 21.54
CA SER A 152 -10.44 12.11 22.35
C SER A 152 -11.83 12.22 21.72
N PHE A 153 -11.98 11.92 20.45
CA PHE A 153 -13.28 11.83 19.78
C PHE A 153 -14.01 10.51 20.06
N ASN A 154 -13.30 9.52 20.57
CA ASN A 154 -13.87 8.23 20.94
C ASN A 154 -14.60 8.34 22.28
N GLN A 155 -15.49 7.39 22.55
CA GLN A 155 -16.08 7.23 23.87
C GLN A 155 -14.97 6.93 24.89
N THR A 156 -15.10 7.42 26.13
CA THR A 156 -14.09 7.25 27.18
C THR A 156 -13.78 5.80 27.53
N SER A 157 -14.72 4.90 27.27
CA SER A 157 -14.57 3.44 27.47
C SER A 157 -13.98 2.72 26.28
N PHE A 158 -13.73 3.41 25.16
CA PHE A 158 -13.17 2.80 23.95
C PHE A 158 -11.64 2.78 23.99
N ASN A 159 -11.10 1.63 23.74
CA ASN A 159 -9.65 1.45 23.54
C ASN A 159 -9.43 0.76 22.20
N TYR A 160 -8.49 1.26 21.42
CA TYR A 160 -8.02 0.57 20.23
C TYR A 160 -7.37 -0.76 20.62
N ALA A 161 -7.47 -1.73 19.72
CA ALA A 161 -6.72 -2.98 19.87
C ALA A 161 -5.21 -2.70 19.78
N ASP A 162 -4.43 -3.37 20.63
CA ASP A 162 -2.97 -3.22 20.63
C ASP A 162 -2.34 -3.71 19.32
N CYS A 163 -2.97 -4.67 18.67
CA CYS A 163 -2.59 -5.14 17.36
C CYS A 163 -3.75 -5.87 16.66
N SER A 164 -3.72 -5.92 15.32
CA SER A 164 -4.74 -6.59 14.50
C SER A 164 -4.77 -8.11 14.65
N THR A 165 -3.73 -8.70 15.24
CA THR A 165 -3.54 -10.15 15.39
C THR A 165 -3.31 -10.59 16.83
N CYS A 166 -3.62 -9.74 17.81
CA CYS A 166 -3.50 -10.09 19.21
C CYS A 166 -4.46 -11.23 19.57
N SER A 167 -3.94 -12.24 20.28
CA SER A 167 -4.67 -13.48 20.60
C SER A 167 -5.93 -13.26 21.43
N ASP A 168 -5.94 -12.27 22.28
CA ASP A 168 -7.08 -11.87 23.12
C ASP A 168 -8.25 -11.31 22.29
N ARG A 169 -8.00 -10.92 21.06
CA ARG A 169 -8.99 -10.33 20.15
C ARG A 169 -9.33 -11.18 18.93
N LEU A 170 -8.79 -12.40 18.84
CA LEU A 170 -9.06 -13.31 17.71
C LEU A 170 -10.55 -13.67 17.52
N ASN A 171 -11.35 -13.54 18.56
CA ASN A 171 -12.80 -13.81 18.53
C ASN A 171 -13.64 -12.57 18.19
N LEU A 172 -13.01 -11.39 18.02
CA LEU A 172 -13.69 -10.17 17.67
C LEU A 172 -13.53 -9.93 16.17
N ASP A 173 -14.62 -9.61 15.52
CA ASP A 173 -14.55 -9.09 14.15
C ASP A 173 -14.11 -7.63 14.21
N LEU A 174 -12.80 -7.41 14.21
CA LEU A 174 -12.20 -6.09 14.28
C LEU A 174 -12.61 -5.18 13.12
N TYR A 175 -13.20 -5.74 12.07
CA TYR A 175 -13.65 -5.02 10.90
C TYR A 175 -15.15 -4.70 10.91
N GLU A 176 -15.93 -5.34 11.78
CA GLU A 176 -17.37 -5.20 11.82
C GLU A 176 -17.89 -4.55 13.12
N ASN A 177 -17.06 -4.51 14.13
CA ASN A 177 -17.46 -3.84 15.37
C ASN A 177 -17.50 -2.33 15.15
N THR A 178 -18.64 -1.79 15.43
CA THR A 178 -18.91 -0.44 15.00
C THR A 178 -19.13 0.53 16.14
N ASN A 179 -19.33 0.21 17.34
CA ASN A 179 -19.51 1.24 18.39
C ASN A 179 -19.36 2.71 17.93
N GLY A 180 -19.77 2.99 16.70
CA GLY A 180 -19.58 4.27 16.02
C GLY A 180 -18.32 4.36 15.12
N PHE A 181 -17.49 3.32 15.03
CA PHE A 181 -16.24 3.28 14.27
C PHE A 181 -16.32 2.27 13.13
N LEU A 182 -15.49 2.45 12.13
CA LEU A 182 -15.38 1.51 11.01
C LEU A 182 -14.71 0.20 11.45
N THR A 183 -13.77 0.29 12.37
CA THR A 183 -13.03 -0.83 12.95
C THR A 183 -12.57 -0.48 14.36
N GLU A 184 -12.19 -1.50 15.13
CA GLU A 184 -11.53 -1.33 16.43
C GLU A 184 -9.99 -1.25 16.30
N TYR A 185 -9.48 -1.37 15.06
CA TYR A 185 -8.06 -1.30 14.75
C TYR A 185 -7.83 -0.45 13.49
#